data_1db7a7df1e7e5bfdb429664ef45b2095
#
_entry.id   1db7a7df1e7e5bfdb429664ef45b2095
#
_cell.length_a   1.000
_cell.length_b   1.000
_cell.length_c   1.000
_cell.angle_alpha   90.00
_cell.angle_beta   90.00
_cell.angle_gamma   90.00
#
_symmetry.space_group_name_H-M   'P 1'
#
loop_
_entity.id
_entity.type
_entity.pdbx_description
1 polymer ?
#
loop_
_entity_poly.entity_id
_entity_poly.type
_entity_poly.pdbx_seq_one_letter_code
_entity_poly.pdbx_strand_id
1 'polypeptide(L)'
;MKRIISIVLASAMTATCAACLSGCGGGASADSADAGEVNVYNWGEYISNGEDDSLDIIKEFEKRTNIKVNYTTYETNEELYNMLKNSNVSYDVVIPSEYMISRMIDEDMLLELNFDNIPNYDNLMDRFKKLACDPEGKYTVCYSWGVTGMVYDKTKVKTKPDSWDALWNKDLSGQILMFNNSRDAMAIAMQLEGINPANCTKEDVDKAAAKLKEQKPLLKKYVMDQVFTEMENSQSAIAPYYAGDIMTMIDNNEDLDYAMPKDGSNLFYDAMCIPKCSKNKENAEKFINFMQDPEIAAANFEYLNYATPNQVAYDDYIDEDAKKNEFIFPSDEYLDKCYVFSNVSDEVYSY
;
A
#
# COMPACT_ATOMS: atom_id res chain seq x y z
N MET A 1 19.39 8.22 -12.35
CA MET A 1 20.76 8.42 -11.79
C MET A 1 20.81 7.66 -10.48
N LYS A 2 21.47 6.52 -10.48
CA LYS A 2 21.66 5.71 -9.26
C LYS A 2 22.55 6.51 -8.30
N ARG A 3 21.98 7.06 -7.24
CA ARG A 3 22.75 7.65 -6.14
C ARG A 3 22.75 6.67 -4.98
N ILE A 4 23.93 6.09 -4.75
CA ILE A 4 24.24 5.28 -3.59
C ILE A 4 24.29 6.22 -2.39
N ILE A 5 23.32 6.13 -1.49
CA ILE A 5 23.39 6.78 -0.18
C ILE A 5 23.98 5.74 0.77
N SER A 6 25.26 5.92 1.10
CA SER A 6 25.95 5.11 2.10
C SER A 6 25.51 5.56 3.50
N ILE A 7 24.74 4.73 4.17
CA ILE A 7 24.45 4.90 5.60
C ILE A 7 25.74 4.58 6.37
N VAL A 8 26.37 5.59 6.94
CA VAL A 8 27.51 5.44 7.85
C VAL A 8 26.98 5.06 9.22
N LEU A 9 27.02 3.79 9.57
CA LEU A 9 26.86 3.33 10.95
C LEU A 9 28.06 3.80 11.78
N ALA A 10 27.86 4.81 12.62
CA ALA A 10 28.82 5.21 13.64
C ALA A 10 28.60 4.35 14.89
N SER A 11 29.28 3.20 14.97
CA SER A 11 29.37 2.40 16.20
C SER A 11 30.39 3.01 17.15
N ALA A 12 29.94 3.65 18.21
CA ALA A 12 30.78 4.06 19.34
C ALA A 12 31.08 2.85 20.25
N MET A 13 32.22 2.24 20.09
CA MET A 13 32.77 1.27 21.06
C MET A 13 33.36 2.02 22.24
N THR A 14 32.75 1.94 23.41
CA THR A 14 33.41 2.22 24.70
C THR A 14 33.86 0.91 25.29
N ALA A 15 35.17 0.67 25.24
CA ALA A 15 35.81 -0.42 25.95
C ALA A 15 36.03 -0.02 27.42
N THR A 16 35.49 -0.81 28.34
CA THR A 16 35.93 -0.76 29.73
C THR A 16 36.35 -2.16 30.16
N CYS A 17 37.65 -2.34 30.32
CA CYS A 17 38.26 -3.52 30.95
C CYS A 17 38.10 -3.46 32.45
N ALA A 18 37.60 -4.52 33.05
CA ALA A 18 37.97 -4.88 34.45
C ALA A 18 37.94 -6.42 34.56
N ALA A 19 39.01 -6.94 35.10
CA ALA A 19 39.35 -8.34 35.14
C ALA A 19 38.91 -9.03 36.45
N CYS A 20 38.84 -10.38 36.37
CA CYS A 20 39.02 -11.41 37.41
C CYS A 20 37.87 -11.69 38.38
N LEU A 21 37.33 -12.89 38.47
CA LEU A 21 37.88 -14.12 39.01
C LEU A 21 36.87 -15.28 38.97
N SER A 22 37.40 -16.44 38.71
CA SER A 22 36.90 -17.79 38.73
C SER A 22 35.66 -18.14 39.57
N GLY A 23 34.71 -18.87 38.96
CA GLY A 23 33.72 -19.70 39.61
C GLY A 23 33.14 -20.71 38.63
N CYS A 24 33.54 -21.98 38.73
CA CYS A 24 32.89 -23.11 38.02
C CYS A 24 31.43 -23.23 38.43
N GLY A 25 30.55 -23.24 37.43
CA GLY A 25 29.16 -23.57 37.60
C GLY A 25 28.45 -23.60 36.24
N GLY A 26 27.93 -24.79 35.88
CA GLY A 26 27.27 -25.21 34.65
C GLY A 26 26.75 -24.14 33.72
N GLY A 27 27.24 -24.19 32.49
CA GLY A 27 26.68 -23.44 31.38
C GLY A 27 25.26 -23.91 31.10
N ALA A 28 24.29 -23.13 31.52
CA ALA A 28 23.02 -23.09 30.82
C ALA A 28 23.26 -22.15 29.64
N SER A 29 23.41 -22.68 28.43
CA SER A 29 23.10 -21.93 27.23
C SER A 29 21.71 -21.36 27.44
N ALA A 30 21.58 -20.04 27.47
CA ALA A 30 20.28 -19.43 27.29
C ALA A 30 19.83 -19.86 25.88
N ASP A 31 19.06 -20.96 25.79
CA ASP A 31 18.18 -21.20 24.68
C ASP A 31 17.35 -19.91 24.58
N SER A 32 17.55 -19.15 23.50
CA SER A 32 16.64 -18.11 23.14
C SER A 32 15.31 -18.81 22.89
N ALA A 33 14.41 -18.74 23.87
CA ALA A 33 13.08 -19.32 23.72
C ALA A 33 12.50 -18.76 22.42
N ASP A 34 12.01 -19.66 21.58
CA ASP A 34 11.29 -19.30 20.35
C ASP A 34 10.16 -18.35 20.74
N ALA A 35 10.23 -17.10 20.27
CA ALA A 35 9.24 -16.08 20.60
C ALA A 35 7.94 -16.29 19.80
N GLY A 36 7.83 -17.41 19.07
CA GLY A 36 6.67 -17.80 18.28
C GLY A 36 6.71 -17.25 16.87
N GLU A 37 5.55 -17.17 16.27
CA GLU A 37 5.39 -16.74 14.87
C GLU A 37 4.31 -15.69 14.70
N VAL A 38 4.31 -15.03 13.54
CA VAL A 38 3.24 -14.16 13.06
C VAL A 38 2.96 -14.47 11.58
N ASN A 39 1.69 -14.65 11.23
CA ASN A 39 1.24 -14.95 9.89
C ASN A 39 0.71 -13.66 9.25
N VAL A 40 1.43 -13.14 8.26
CA VAL A 40 1.11 -11.87 7.58
C VAL A 40 0.54 -12.17 6.20
N TYR A 41 -0.58 -11.54 5.85
CA TYR A 41 -1.21 -11.64 4.54
C TYR A 41 -1.35 -10.23 3.96
N ASN A 42 -0.56 -9.93 2.95
CA ASN A 42 -0.41 -8.60 2.37
C ASN A 42 -0.59 -8.66 0.84
N TRP A 43 -0.57 -7.52 0.20
CA TRP A 43 -0.52 -7.39 -1.25
C TRP A 43 0.80 -7.93 -1.82
N GLY A 44 0.81 -8.30 -3.09
CA GLY A 44 2.05 -8.49 -3.83
C GLY A 44 2.86 -7.20 -3.91
N GLU A 45 4.19 -7.30 -4.02
CA GLU A 45 5.12 -6.16 -4.17
C GLU A 45 4.90 -5.00 -3.17
N TYR A 46 4.51 -5.30 -1.92
CA TYR A 46 4.04 -4.30 -0.96
C TYR A 46 4.78 -4.30 0.39
N ILE A 47 6.03 -4.76 0.39
CA ILE A 47 6.98 -4.67 1.51
C ILE A 47 8.42 -4.74 0.99
N SER A 48 9.32 -3.95 1.57
CA SER A 48 10.75 -4.02 1.21
C SER A 48 11.33 -5.38 1.58
N ASN A 49 11.90 -6.06 0.60
CA ASN A 49 12.25 -7.49 0.64
C ASN A 49 13.75 -7.78 0.55
N GLY A 50 14.59 -6.73 0.50
CA GLY A 50 16.05 -6.83 0.38
C GLY A 50 16.56 -6.92 -1.06
N GLU A 51 15.71 -6.75 -2.06
CA GLU A 51 16.14 -6.58 -3.45
C GLU A 51 16.66 -5.16 -3.69
N ASP A 52 17.47 -4.97 -4.73
CA ASP A 52 18.05 -3.68 -5.11
C ASP A 52 18.77 -2.92 -3.97
N ASP A 53 19.46 -3.65 -3.09
CA ASP A 53 20.15 -3.13 -1.91
C ASP A 53 19.20 -2.53 -0.84
N SER A 54 17.90 -2.80 -0.91
CA SER A 54 16.91 -2.37 0.06
C SER A 54 17.01 -3.15 1.38
N LEU A 55 16.35 -2.67 2.43
CA LEU A 55 16.24 -3.39 3.70
C LEU A 55 15.25 -4.55 3.57
N ASP A 56 15.67 -5.77 3.91
CA ASP A 56 14.74 -6.88 4.10
C ASP A 56 14.03 -6.72 5.46
N ILE A 57 12.84 -6.13 5.41
CA ILE A 57 12.05 -5.78 6.61
C ILE A 57 11.65 -7.02 7.40
N ILE A 58 11.32 -8.12 6.74
CA ILE A 58 10.94 -9.36 7.40
C ILE A 58 12.12 -9.93 8.18
N LYS A 59 13.30 -10.02 7.56
CA LYS A 59 14.52 -10.50 8.25
C LYS A 59 14.93 -9.58 9.39
N GLU A 60 14.78 -8.27 9.23
CA GLU A 60 15.11 -7.33 10.31
C GLU A 60 14.14 -7.45 11.48
N PHE A 61 12.85 -7.68 11.24
CA PHE A 61 11.87 -7.98 12.29
C PHE A 61 12.23 -9.28 13.03
N GLU A 62 12.47 -10.37 12.31
CA GLU A 62 12.86 -11.66 12.89
C GLU A 62 14.13 -11.54 13.73
N LYS A 63 15.13 -10.80 13.25
CA LYS A 63 16.39 -10.54 13.94
C LYS A 63 16.20 -9.74 15.23
N ARG A 64 15.35 -8.68 15.21
CA ARG A 64 15.11 -7.82 16.39
C ARG A 64 14.22 -8.50 17.44
N THR A 65 13.32 -9.37 17.04
CA THR A 65 12.27 -9.90 17.93
C THR A 65 12.38 -11.40 18.23
N ASN A 66 13.12 -12.15 17.42
CA ASN A 66 13.13 -13.62 17.40
C ASN A 66 11.75 -14.24 17.13
N ILE A 67 10.82 -13.47 16.53
CA ILE A 67 9.50 -13.94 16.08
C ILE A 67 9.61 -14.28 14.59
N LYS A 68 9.24 -15.51 14.20
CA LYS A 68 9.22 -15.92 12.80
C LYS A 68 8.06 -15.28 12.05
N VAL A 69 8.30 -14.80 10.83
CA VAL A 69 7.25 -14.28 9.94
C VAL A 69 6.91 -15.29 8.85
N ASN A 70 5.66 -15.70 8.78
CA ASN A 70 5.11 -16.45 7.65
C ASN A 70 4.37 -15.45 6.76
N TYR A 71 5.01 -15.02 5.67
CA TYR A 71 4.47 -13.98 4.78
C TYR A 71 3.86 -14.61 3.54
N THR A 72 2.63 -14.22 3.22
CA THR A 72 1.89 -14.63 2.02
C THR A 72 1.21 -13.43 1.38
N THR A 73 0.90 -13.51 0.09
CA THR A 73 0.34 -12.40 -0.68
C THR A 73 -1.01 -12.72 -1.30
N TYR A 74 -1.77 -11.67 -1.63
CA TYR A 74 -3.03 -11.71 -2.37
C TYR A 74 -3.06 -10.60 -3.43
N GLU A 75 -3.95 -10.74 -4.42
CA GLU A 75 -4.07 -9.79 -5.54
C GLU A 75 -5.25 -8.81 -5.39
N THR A 76 -6.29 -9.16 -4.61
CA THR A 76 -7.50 -8.33 -4.44
C THR A 76 -8.04 -8.39 -3.02
N ASN A 77 -8.69 -7.31 -2.56
CA ASN A 77 -9.40 -7.28 -1.27
C ASN A 77 -10.47 -8.38 -1.17
N GLU A 78 -11.10 -8.72 -2.29
CA GLU A 78 -12.12 -9.76 -2.37
C GLU A 78 -11.52 -11.16 -2.14
N GLU A 79 -10.30 -11.40 -2.64
CA GLU A 79 -9.54 -12.62 -2.36
C GLU A 79 -9.22 -12.73 -0.87
N LEU A 80 -8.65 -11.67 -0.28
CA LEU A 80 -8.37 -11.60 1.16
C LEU A 80 -9.64 -11.87 1.98
N TYR A 81 -10.73 -11.16 1.69
CA TYR A 81 -11.99 -11.33 2.40
C TYR A 81 -12.52 -12.76 2.30
N ASN A 82 -12.55 -13.33 1.10
CA ASN A 82 -13.01 -14.70 0.89
C ASN A 82 -12.12 -15.73 1.59
N MET A 83 -10.80 -15.49 1.62
CA MET A 83 -9.85 -16.35 2.33
C MET A 83 -10.16 -16.33 3.84
N LEU A 84 -10.34 -15.17 4.44
CA LEU A 84 -10.64 -15.04 5.87
C LEU A 84 -12.01 -15.63 6.24
N LYS A 85 -13.00 -15.52 5.36
CA LYS A 85 -14.37 -15.94 5.61
C LYS A 85 -14.58 -17.45 5.42
N ASN A 86 -13.91 -18.06 4.45
CA ASN A 86 -14.23 -19.40 3.96
C ASN A 86 -13.12 -20.43 4.19
N SER A 87 -11.94 -20.03 4.66
CA SER A 87 -10.84 -20.95 4.92
C SER A 87 -10.64 -21.21 6.42
N ASN A 88 -9.92 -22.31 6.72
CA ASN A 88 -9.48 -22.62 8.08
C ASN A 88 -8.07 -22.06 8.35
N VAL A 89 -7.55 -21.20 7.47
CA VAL A 89 -6.24 -20.59 7.62
C VAL A 89 -6.34 -19.46 8.65
N SER A 90 -5.34 -19.38 9.51
CA SER A 90 -5.22 -18.31 10.52
C SER A 90 -4.17 -17.32 10.07
N TYR A 91 -4.57 -16.08 9.83
CA TYR A 91 -3.69 -14.95 9.66
C TYR A 91 -3.70 -14.09 10.91
N ASP A 92 -2.59 -13.41 11.20
CA ASP A 92 -2.44 -12.59 12.39
C ASP A 92 -2.41 -11.10 12.04
N VAL A 93 -1.84 -10.75 10.89
CA VAL A 93 -1.88 -9.38 10.33
C VAL A 93 -2.38 -9.46 8.90
N VAL A 94 -3.32 -8.57 8.56
CA VAL A 94 -3.82 -8.36 7.19
C VAL A 94 -3.80 -6.87 6.88
N ILE A 95 -3.63 -6.52 5.60
CA ILE A 95 -3.41 -5.11 5.19
C ILE A 95 -4.40 -4.74 4.06
N PRO A 96 -5.72 -4.72 4.34
CA PRO A 96 -6.74 -4.35 3.36
C PRO A 96 -6.87 -2.84 3.16
N SER A 97 -7.54 -2.47 2.06
CA SER A 97 -7.93 -1.08 1.79
C SER A 97 -9.17 -0.68 2.59
N GLU A 98 -9.37 0.63 2.71
CA GLU A 98 -10.37 1.29 3.56
C GLU A 98 -11.80 0.73 3.44
N TYR A 99 -12.29 0.48 2.23
CA TYR A 99 -13.64 -0.01 2.01
C TYR A 99 -13.83 -1.46 2.50
N MET A 100 -12.78 -2.26 2.38
CA MET A 100 -12.79 -3.64 2.88
C MET A 100 -12.67 -3.68 4.40
N ILE A 101 -11.87 -2.78 4.98
CA ILE A 101 -11.79 -2.60 6.44
C ILE A 101 -13.17 -2.26 7.00
N SER A 102 -13.85 -1.27 6.41
CA SER A 102 -15.21 -0.90 6.82
C SER A 102 -16.15 -2.10 6.81
N ARG A 103 -16.12 -2.89 5.74
CA ARG A 103 -16.92 -4.11 5.64
C ARG A 103 -16.55 -5.14 6.70
N MET A 104 -15.25 -5.36 6.94
CA MET A 104 -14.78 -6.32 7.94
C MET A 104 -15.15 -5.91 9.37
N ILE A 105 -15.20 -4.60 9.65
CA ILE A 105 -15.70 -4.07 10.94
C ILE A 105 -17.20 -4.33 11.06
N ASP A 106 -17.99 -3.97 10.04
CA ASP A 106 -19.45 -4.17 10.02
C ASP A 106 -19.83 -5.65 10.20
N GLU A 107 -19.04 -6.57 9.65
CA GLU A 107 -19.24 -8.03 9.76
C GLU A 107 -18.58 -8.64 11.02
N ASP A 108 -18.03 -7.82 11.92
CA ASP A 108 -17.37 -8.28 13.16
C ASP A 108 -16.22 -9.26 12.91
N MET A 109 -15.39 -9.00 11.88
CA MET A 109 -14.28 -9.87 11.47
C MET A 109 -12.92 -9.50 12.08
N LEU A 110 -12.80 -8.33 12.75
CA LEU A 110 -11.54 -7.81 13.29
C LEU A 110 -11.51 -7.85 14.82
N LEU A 111 -10.30 -7.94 15.37
CA LEU A 111 -10.02 -7.77 16.79
C LEU A 111 -9.64 -6.31 17.09
N GLU A 112 -10.14 -5.77 18.19
CA GLU A 112 -9.65 -4.47 18.69
C GLU A 112 -8.16 -4.57 19.04
N LEU A 113 -7.38 -3.56 18.64
CA LEU A 113 -5.95 -3.44 18.92
C LEU A 113 -5.71 -2.99 20.36
N ASN A 114 -4.63 -3.46 20.97
CA ASN A 114 -4.11 -2.90 22.22
C ASN A 114 -2.98 -1.93 21.90
N PHE A 115 -3.28 -0.65 21.88
CA PHE A 115 -2.32 0.41 21.53
C PHE A 115 -1.18 0.56 22.55
N ASP A 116 -1.30 0.01 23.78
CA ASP A 116 -0.17 -0.09 24.71
C ASP A 116 0.98 -0.95 24.15
N ASN A 117 0.65 -1.90 23.25
CA ASN A 117 1.62 -2.73 22.55
C ASN A 117 2.10 -2.11 21.22
N ILE A 118 1.53 -0.96 20.81
CA ILE A 118 1.82 -0.27 19.55
C ILE A 118 2.20 1.19 19.82
N PRO A 119 3.22 1.49 20.63
CA PRO A 119 3.58 2.87 20.96
C PRO A 119 3.99 3.71 19.74
N ASN A 120 4.49 3.10 18.66
CA ASN A 120 4.82 3.80 17.43
C ASN A 120 3.60 4.32 16.66
N TYR A 121 2.37 3.99 17.09
CA TYR A 121 1.15 4.61 16.59
C TYR A 121 1.15 6.14 16.76
N ASP A 122 1.81 6.64 17.79
CA ASP A 122 1.95 8.07 18.05
C ASP A 122 2.75 8.80 16.96
N ASN A 123 3.58 8.09 16.20
CA ASN A 123 4.35 8.62 15.08
C ASN A 123 3.49 8.91 13.83
N LEU A 124 2.25 8.43 13.77
CA LEU A 124 1.37 8.70 12.63
C LEU A 124 0.97 10.17 12.54
N MET A 125 0.84 10.65 11.31
CA MET A 125 0.18 11.91 10.99
C MET A 125 -1.26 11.88 11.51
N ASP A 126 -1.76 12.99 12.05
CA ASP A 126 -3.10 13.02 12.69
C ASP A 126 -4.24 12.58 11.75
N ARG A 127 -4.11 12.88 10.44
CA ARG A 127 -5.10 12.46 9.44
C ARG A 127 -5.21 10.93 9.28
N PHE A 128 -4.19 10.16 9.69
CA PHE A 128 -4.14 8.69 9.56
C PHE A 128 -4.32 7.96 10.89
N LYS A 129 -4.59 8.67 12.00
CA LYS A 129 -4.84 8.04 13.31
C LYS A 129 -6.26 7.51 13.46
N LYS A 130 -7.25 8.19 12.89
CA LYS A 130 -8.66 7.77 12.90
C LYS A 130 -9.19 7.80 11.49
N LEU A 131 -9.07 6.67 10.83
CA LEU A 131 -9.49 6.53 9.44
C LEU A 131 -11.02 6.58 9.33
N ALA A 132 -11.52 7.05 8.20
CA ALA A 132 -12.96 7.12 7.97
C ALA A 132 -13.65 5.74 8.07
N CYS A 133 -12.94 4.66 7.74
CA CYS A 133 -13.41 3.29 7.90
C CYS A 133 -13.38 2.78 9.36
N ASP A 134 -12.63 3.44 10.25
CA ASP A 134 -12.50 3.11 11.68
C ASP A 134 -12.51 4.40 12.52
N PRO A 135 -13.65 5.13 12.58
CA PRO A 135 -13.71 6.46 13.21
C PRO A 135 -13.46 6.45 14.72
N GLU A 136 -13.59 5.31 15.37
CA GLU A 136 -13.25 5.15 16.78
C GLU A 136 -11.74 4.87 16.98
N GLY A 137 -11.02 4.48 15.91
CA GLY A 137 -9.59 4.16 15.93
C GLY A 137 -9.28 2.93 16.78
N LYS A 138 -10.04 1.86 16.62
CA LYS A 138 -9.92 0.65 17.43
C LYS A 138 -9.23 -0.51 16.72
N TYR A 139 -9.32 -0.57 15.39
CA TYR A 139 -9.02 -1.76 14.60
C TYR A 139 -7.84 -1.59 13.67
N THR A 140 -7.40 -0.34 13.42
CA THR A 140 -6.51 -0.04 12.31
C THR A 140 -5.25 0.73 12.73
N VAL A 141 -4.13 0.41 12.06
CA VAL A 141 -2.93 1.25 11.99
C VAL A 141 -2.61 1.46 10.53
N CYS A 142 -2.68 2.70 10.03
CA CYS A 142 -2.42 3.00 8.63
C CYS A 142 -1.03 2.51 8.23
N TYR A 143 -0.95 1.81 7.10
CA TYR A 143 0.29 1.23 6.58
C TYR A 143 0.93 2.10 5.51
N SER A 144 0.12 2.48 4.54
CA SER A 144 0.53 3.27 3.38
C SER A 144 -0.68 3.98 2.77
N TRP A 145 -0.43 5.03 1.98
CA TRP A 145 -1.48 5.74 1.28
C TRP A 145 -0.98 6.27 -0.06
N GLY A 146 -1.89 6.65 -0.92
CA GLY A 146 -1.55 7.22 -2.21
C GLY A 146 -2.77 7.61 -3.03
N VAL A 147 -2.52 8.04 -4.25
CA VAL A 147 -3.55 8.37 -5.23
C VAL A 147 -3.41 7.48 -6.47
N THR A 148 -4.48 7.32 -7.22
CA THR A 148 -4.39 6.75 -8.55
C THR A 148 -4.09 7.83 -9.58
N GLY A 149 -3.36 7.46 -10.62
CA GLY A 149 -3.05 8.35 -11.74
C GLY A 149 -2.90 7.58 -13.04
N MET A 150 -2.22 8.17 -13.98
CA MET A 150 -1.90 7.52 -15.26
C MET A 150 -0.39 7.45 -15.45
N VAL A 151 0.13 6.30 -15.84
CA VAL A 151 1.45 6.18 -16.45
C VAL A 151 1.31 6.25 -17.96
N TYR A 152 2.19 6.98 -18.63
CA TYR A 152 2.18 7.08 -20.09
C TYR A 152 3.58 7.12 -20.68
N ASP A 153 3.72 6.58 -21.88
CA ASP A 153 4.95 6.58 -22.67
C ASP A 153 5.03 7.88 -23.48
N LYS A 154 5.98 8.77 -23.14
CA LYS A 154 6.23 10.07 -23.79
C LYS A 154 6.56 9.95 -25.26
N THR A 155 7.05 8.80 -25.72
CA THR A 155 7.36 8.55 -27.12
C THR A 155 6.10 8.36 -27.97
N LYS A 156 4.99 7.94 -27.33
CA LYS A 156 3.68 7.64 -27.95
C LYS A 156 2.63 8.70 -27.64
N VAL A 157 2.55 9.16 -26.41
CA VAL A 157 1.62 10.20 -25.95
C VAL A 157 2.35 11.53 -25.92
N LYS A 158 2.12 12.38 -26.93
CA LYS A 158 2.90 13.64 -27.14
C LYS A 158 2.47 14.79 -26.23
N THR A 159 1.26 14.76 -25.72
CA THR A 159 0.73 15.78 -24.80
C THR A 159 0.46 15.12 -23.47
N LYS A 160 1.02 15.66 -22.39
CA LYS A 160 0.77 15.17 -21.02
C LYS A 160 -0.73 15.13 -20.76
N PRO A 161 -1.30 13.96 -20.42
CA PRO A 161 -2.70 13.85 -20.04
C PRO A 161 -3.01 14.69 -18.79
N ASP A 162 -4.21 15.26 -18.71
CA ASP A 162 -4.70 15.98 -17.52
C ASP A 162 -6.11 15.54 -17.07
N SER A 163 -6.66 14.54 -17.76
CA SER A 163 -7.98 13.98 -17.51
C SER A 163 -8.00 12.49 -17.85
N TRP A 164 -8.87 11.74 -17.17
CA TRP A 164 -9.16 10.34 -17.48
C TRP A 164 -9.66 10.10 -18.91
N ASP A 165 -10.13 11.15 -19.63
CA ASP A 165 -10.50 11.08 -21.05
C ASP A 165 -9.38 10.53 -21.95
N ALA A 166 -8.13 10.67 -21.55
CA ALA A 166 -6.97 10.12 -22.27
C ALA A 166 -7.08 8.60 -22.47
N LEU A 167 -7.75 7.90 -21.54
CA LEU A 167 -8.00 6.45 -21.63
C LEU A 167 -9.13 6.09 -22.63
N TRP A 168 -9.81 7.08 -23.21
CA TRP A 168 -10.79 6.94 -24.30
C TRP A 168 -10.29 7.52 -25.61
N ASN A 169 -9.01 7.90 -25.70
CA ASN A 169 -8.43 8.46 -26.90
C ASN A 169 -8.32 7.41 -28.03
N LYS A 170 -9.07 7.63 -29.11
CA LYS A 170 -9.11 6.73 -30.28
C LYS A 170 -7.77 6.63 -31.00
N ASP A 171 -6.93 7.66 -30.93
CA ASP A 171 -5.60 7.66 -31.56
C ASP A 171 -4.63 6.67 -30.88
N LEU A 172 -4.93 6.27 -29.64
CA LEU A 172 -4.19 5.28 -28.86
C LEU A 172 -4.83 3.88 -28.89
N SER A 173 -5.80 3.65 -29.80
CA SER A 173 -6.52 2.36 -29.88
C SER A 173 -5.56 1.17 -30.00
N GLY A 174 -5.79 0.13 -29.19
CA GLY A 174 -4.94 -1.05 -29.09
C GLY A 174 -3.65 -0.86 -28.30
N GLN A 175 -3.46 0.31 -27.66
CA GLN A 175 -2.31 0.62 -26.81
C GLN A 175 -2.71 1.13 -25.42
N ILE A 176 -4.01 1.13 -25.09
CA ILE A 176 -4.55 1.55 -23.81
C ILE A 176 -4.72 0.32 -22.93
N LEU A 177 -4.26 0.41 -21.68
CA LEU A 177 -4.54 -0.57 -20.63
C LEU A 177 -5.64 -0.03 -19.72
N MET A 178 -6.31 -0.91 -18.99
CA MET A 178 -7.30 -0.58 -17.97
C MET A 178 -7.18 -1.56 -16.81
N PHE A 179 -7.56 -1.11 -15.61
CA PHE A 179 -7.62 -1.96 -14.44
C PHE A 179 -8.48 -3.21 -14.66
N ASN A 180 -7.95 -4.36 -14.25
CA ASN A 180 -8.75 -5.60 -14.09
C ASN A 180 -9.43 -5.64 -12.70
N ASN A 181 -9.31 -4.58 -11.91
CA ASN A 181 -10.09 -4.33 -10.71
C ASN A 181 -11.37 -3.58 -11.12
N SER A 182 -12.52 -4.20 -10.86
CA SER A 182 -13.82 -3.63 -11.29
C SER A 182 -14.14 -2.31 -10.57
N ARG A 183 -13.76 -2.18 -9.30
CA ARG A 183 -14.02 -0.96 -8.51
C ARG A 183 -13.29 0.24 -9.10
N ASP A 184 -12.00 0.11 -9.36
CA ASP A 184 -11.18 1.19 -9.93
C ASP A 184 -11.61 1.54 -11.37
N ALA A 185 -11.84 0.52 -12.21
CA ALA A 185 -12.29 0.74 -13.57
C ALA A 185 -13.64 1.47 -13.63
N MET A 186 -14.61 1.06 -12.79
CA MET A 186 -15.92 1.71 -12.69
C MET A 186 -15.79 3.13 -12.16
N ALA A 187 -14.95 3.35 -11.15
CA ALA A 187 -14.76 4.67 -10.54
C ALA A 187 -14.20 5.69 -11.53
N ILE A 188 -13.21 5.31 -12.36
CA ILE A 188 -12.70 6.17 -13.43
C ILE A 188 -13.83 6.54 -14.41
N ALA A 189 -14.64 5.58 -14.81
CA ALA A 189 -15.78 5.84 -15.70
C ALA A 189 -16.84 6.72 -15.03
N MET A 190 -17.12 6.54 -13.73
CA MET A 190 -18.03 7.37 -12.95
C MET A 190 -17.55 8.83 -12.88
N GLN A 191 -16.26 9.04 -12.62
CA GLN A 191 -15.69 10.40 -12.60
C GLN A 191 -15.88 11.13 -13.93
N LEU A 192 -15.69 10.46 -15.06
CA LEU A 192 -15.95 11.03 -16.39
C LEU A 192 -17.42 11.41 -16.62
N GLU A 193 -18.34 10.74 -15.95
CA GLU A 193 -19.77 11.06 -15.97
C GLU A 193 -20.18 12.05 -14.86
N GLY A 194 -19.21 12.59 -14.09
CA GLY A 194 -19.46 13.52 -12.98
C GLY A 194 -20.11 12.88 -11.76
N ILE A 195 -19.97 11.56 -11.61
CA ILE A 195 -20.53 10.78 -10.50
C ILE A 195 -19.43 10.59 -9.44
N ASN A 196 -19.78 10.78 -8.17
CA ASN A 196 -18.86 10.47 -7.06
C ASN A 196 -18.86 8.96 -6.77
N PRO A 197 -17.72 8.25 -6.98
CA PRO A 197 -17.66 6.80 -6.77
C PRO A 197 -17.87 6.35 -5.30
N ALA A 198 -17.63 7.24 -4.34
CA ALA A 198 -17.78 6.92 -2.91
C ALA A 198 -19.24 6.62 -2.50
N ASN A 199 -20.22 7.15 -3.24
CA ASN A 199 -21.64 7.05 -2.88
C ASN A 199 -22.50 6.66 -4.10
N CYS A 200 -22.02 5.72 -4.91
CA CYS A 200 -22.70 5.32 -6.15
C CYS A 200 -23.94 4.45 -5.90
N THR A 201 -24.88 4.56 -6.81
CA THR A 201 -26.10 3.76 -6.91
C THR A 201 -25.99 2.72 -8.02
N LYS A 202 -26.93 1.79 -8.12
CA LYS A 202 -27.00 0.85 -9.27
C LYS A 202 -27.11 1.56 -10.62
N GLU A 203 -27.88 2.65 -10.68
CA GLU A 203 -28.00 3.45 -11.90
C GLU A 203 -26.65 4.04 -12.31
N ASP A 204 -25.84 4.45 -11.35
CA ASP A 204 -24.49 4.98 -11.57
C ASP A 204 -23.53 3.87 -12.04
N VAL A 205 -23.66 2.66 -11.51
CA VAL A 205 -22.92 1.47 -12.01
C VAL A 205 -23.29 1.17 -13.47
N ASP A 206 -24.58 1.26 -13.83
CA ASP A 206 -25.03 1.07 -15.22
C ASP A 206 -24.44 2.12 -16.17
N LYS A 207 -24.39 3.40 -15.76
CA LYS A 207 -23.76 4.47 -16.54
C LYS A 207 -22.25 4.21 -16.73
N ALA A 208 -21.55 3.87 -15.66
CA ALA A 208 -20.13 3.54 -15.72
C ALA A 208 -19.87 2.32 -16.62
N ALA A 209 -20.68 1.27 -16.49
CA ALA A 209 -20.58 0.09 -17.36
C ALA A 209 -20.83 0.43 -18.84
N ALA A 210 -21.76 1.34 -19.15
CA ALA A 210 -21.98 1.83 -20.51
C ALA A 210 -20.75 2.56 -21.04
N LYS A 211 -20.14 3.44 -20.22
CA LYS A 211 -18.91 4.17 -20.55
C LYS A 211 -17.72 3.24 -20.78
N LEU A 212 -17.54 2.21 -19.96
CA LEU A 212 -16.50 1.19 -20.15
C LEU A 212 -16.75 0.33 -21.40
N LYS A 213 -18.00 0.07 -21.78
CA LYS A 213 -18.33 -0.61 -23.05
C LYS A 213 -17.92 0.22 -24.27
N GLU A 214 -17.99 1.56 -24.21
CA GLU A 214 -17.47 2.45 -25.25
C GLU A 214 -15.94 2.38 -25.34
N GLN A 215 -15.25 2.26 -24.21
CA GLN A 215 -13.79 2.15 -24.15
C GLN A 215 -13.27 0.79 -24.65
N LYS A 216 -14.01 -0.29 -24.38
CA LYS A 216 -13.55 -1.67 -24.60
C LYS A 216 -12.93 -1.93 -25.98
N PRO A 217 -13.46 -1.40 -27.11
CA PRO A 217 -12.84 -1.58 -28.42
C PRO A 217 -11.49 -0.88 -28.60
N LEU A 218 -11.15 0.07 -27.72
CA LEU A 218 -9.90 0.83 -27.75
C LEU A 218 -8.81 0.16 -26.92
N LEU A 219 -9.18 -0.72 -25.98
CA LEU A 219 -8.24 -1.35 -25.07
C LEU A 219 -7.36 -2.37 -25.77
N LYS A 220 -6.11 -2.44 -25.32
CA LYS A 220 -5.25 -3.59 -25.56
C LYS A 220 -5.65 -4.75 -24.66
N LYS A 221 -5.76 -4.50 -23.35
CA LYS A 221 -6.22 -5.48 -22.34
C LYS A 221 -6.53 -4.83 -21.00
N TYR A 222 -7.16 -5.61 -20.13
CA TYR A 222 -7.25 -5.33 -18.69
C TYR A 222 -6.04 -5.92 -17.97
N VAL A 223 -5.50 -5.23 -16.96
CA VAL A 223 -4.28 -5.60 -16.23
C VAL A 223 -4.40 -5.31 -14.74
N MET A 224 -3.65 -6.05 -13.94
CA MET A 224 -3.13 -5.66 -12.63
C MET A 224 -1.59 -5.62 -12.78
N ASP A 225 -0.80 -6.37 -12.04
CA ASP A 225 0.67 -6.32 -12.05
C ASP A 225 1.31 -6.54 -13.43
N GLN A 226 0.56 -7.09 -14.40
CA GLN A 226 1.03 -7.15 -15.79
C GLN A 226 1.29 -5.77 -16.40
N VAL A 227 0.81 -4.69 -15.78
CA VAL A 227 1.08 -3.30 -16.19
C VAL A 227 2.58 -3.01 -16.23
N PHE A 228 3.35 -3.51 -15.26
CA PHE A 228 4.81 -3.34 -15.21
C PHE A 228 5.46 -3.81 -16.51
N THR A 229 5.25 -5.06 -16.88
CA THR A 229 5.80 -5.62 -18.13
C THR A 229 5.36 -4.83 -19.37
N GLU A 230 4.10 -4.39 -19.42
CA GLU A 230 3.53 -3.66 -20.56
C GLU A 230 4.10 -2.26 -20.73
N MET A 231 4.27 -1.53 -19.62
CA MET A 231 4.73 -0.15 -19.66
C MET A 231 6.26 -0.07 -19.68
N GLU A 232 6.96 -0.82 -18.84
CA GLU A 232 8.43 -0.81 -18.78
C GLU A 232 9.08 -1.26 -20.10
N ASN A 233 8.46 -2.18 -20.82
CA ASN A 233 8.92 -2.59 -22.15
C ASN A 233 8.32 -1.76 -23.31
N SER A 234 7.68 -0.64 -22.99
CA SER A 234 7.05 0.22 -24.01
C SER A 234 6.08 -0.52 -24.93
N GLN A 235 5.36 -1.53 -24.42
CA GLN A 235 4.41 -2.31 -25.22
C GLN A 235 3.02 -1.66 -25.28
N SER A 236 2.76 -0.71 -24.40
CA SER A 236 1.51 0.06 -24.31
C SER A 236 1.80 1.56 -24.26
N ALA A 237 0.81 2.39 -24.48
CA ALA A 237 0.97 3.85 -24.52
C ALA A 237 0.56 4.52 -23.21
N ILE A 238 -0.49 4.02 -22.56
CA ILE A 238 -1.06 4.62 -21.36
C ILE A 238 -1.80 3.58 -20.53
N ALA A 239 -1.72 3.72 -19.23
CA ALA A 239 -2.45 2.92 -18.25
C ALA A 239 -2.85 3.77 -17.04
N PRO A 240 -4.01 3.55 -16.41
CA PRO A 240 -4.27 4.00 -15.05
C PRO A 240 -3.58 3.04 -14.08
N TYR A 241 -2.97 3.55 -13.02
CA TYR A 241 -2.44 2.70 -11.96
C TYR A 241 -2.21 3.50 -10.66
N TYR A 242 -1.67 2.84 -9.65
CA TYR A 242 -1.40 3.42 -8.33
C TYR A 242 -0.07 4.18 -8.33
N ALA A 243 0.01 5.27 -7.56
CA ALA A 243 1.13 6.21 -7.63
C ALA A 243 2.50 5.57 -7.38
N GLY A 244 2.64 4.72 -6.36
CA GLY A 244 3.92 4.07 -6.04
C GLY A 244 4.43 3.20 -7.18
N ASP A 245 3.56 2.33 -7.70
CA ASP A 245 3.91 1.45 -8.82
C ASP A 245 4.24 2.24 -10.10
N ILE A 246 3.53 3.35 -10.34
CA ILE A 246 3.86 4.24 -11.47
C ILE A 246 5.27 4.81 -11.31
N MET A 247 5.66 5.23 -10.11
CA MET A 247 7.02 5.72 -9.87
C MET A 247 8.07 4.64 -10.09
N THR A 248 7.82 3.42 -9.62
CA THR A 248 8.68 2.27 -9.87
C THR A 248 8.84 1.99 -11.37
N MET A 249 7.75 2.01 -12.14
CA MET A 249 7.82 1.85 -13.61
C MET A 249 8.63 2.97 -14.28
N ILE A 250 8.52 4.21 -13.81
CA ILE A 250 9.27 5.37 -14.34
C ILE A 250 10.78 5.21 -14.04
N ASP A 251 11.15 4.70 -12.87
CA ASP A 251 12.55 4.43 -12.52
C ASP A 251 13.16 3.36 -13.42
N ASN A 252 12.35 2.40 -13.87
CA ASN A 252 12.79 1.32 -14.76
C ASN A 252 12.79 1.69 -16.25
N ASN A 253 12.03 2.71 -16.65
CA ASN A 253 11.96 3.17 -18.04
C ASN A 253 11.83 4.69 -18.13
N GLU A 254 12.91 5.36 -18.55
CA GLU A 254 12.99 6.83 -18.69
C GLU A 254 12.05 7.44 -19.73
N ASP A 255 11.48 6.64 -20.63
CA ASP A 255 10.46 7.09 -21.59
C ASP A 255 9.07 7.24 -20.96
N LEU A 256 8.86 6.72 -19.76
CA LEU A 256 7.61 6.89 -19.03
C LEU A 256 7.56 8.23 -18.28
N ASP A 257 6.34 8.65 -18.00
CA ASP A 257 6.04 9.77 -17.12
C ASP A 257 4.63 9.56 -16.52
N TYR A 258 4.31 10.29 -15.46
CA TYR A 258 3.00 10.22 -14.82
C TYR A 258 2.11 11.41 -15.18
N ALA A 259 0.81 11.21 -15.04
CA ALA A 259 -0.19 12.25 -15.13
C ALA A 259 -1.24 12.12 -14.03
N MET A 260 -1.57 13.26 -13.40
CA MET A 260 -2.63 13.36 -12.41
C MET A 260 -3.87 13.98 -13.08
N PRO A 261 -5.05 13.35 -12.98
CA PRO A 261 -6.28 13.96 -13.44
C PRO A 261 -6.59 15.23 -12.63
N LYS A 262 -6.82 16.35 -13.30
CA LYS A 262 -7.04 17.68 -12.66
C LYS A 262 -8.28 17.73 -11.74
N ASP A 263 -9.22 16.82 -11.98
CA ASP A 263 -10.49 16.76 -11.24
C ASP A 263 -10.42 15.83 -10.02
N GLY A 264 -9.21 15.39 -9.66
CA GLY A 264 -8.96 14.44 -8.58
C GLY A 264 -9.04 12.98 -9.03
N SER A 265 -8.75 12.09 -8.10
CA SER A 265 -8.74 10.64 -8.33
C SER A 265 -9.14 9.88 -7.06
N ASN A 266 -8.95 8.56 -7.02
CA ASN A 266 -9.04 7.82 -5.77
C ASN A 266 -7.86 8.20 -4.86
N LEU A 267 -8.16 8.63 -3.64
CA LEU A 267 -7.25 8.63 -2.51
C LEU A 267 -7.51 7.34 -1.73
N PHE A 268 -6.56 6.45 -1.72
CA PHE A 268 -6.65 5.19 -0.98
C PHE A 268 -5.69 5.20 0.21
N TYR A 269 -6.00 4.41 1.20
CA TYR A 269 -5.10 4.02 2.27
C TYR A 269 -5.34 2.57 2.65
N ASP A 270 -4.25 1.87 2.88
CA ASP A 270 -4.26 0.52 3.40
C ASP A 270 -3.85 0.54 4.85
N ALA A 271 -4.45 -0.31 5.67
CA ALA A 271 -4.14 -0.34 7.07
C ALA A 271 -3.97 -1.77 7.61
N MET A 272 -3.05 -1.90 8.54
CA MET A 272 -2.80 -3.15 9.26
C MET A 272 -3.93 -3.41 10.25
N CYS A 273 -4.53 -4.59 10.14
CA CYS A 273 -5.61 -5.07 11.00
C CYS A 273 -5.29 -6.48 11.51
N ILE A 274 -5.89 -6.86 12.62
CA ILE A 274 -5.82 -8.22 13.18
C ILE A 274 -7.16 -8.91 13.00
N PRO A 275 -7.26 -9.95 12.15
CA PRO A 275 -8.52 -10.66 11.95
C PRO A 275 -8.86 -11.55 13.16
N LYS A 276 -10.14 -11.83 13.37
CA LYS A 276 -10.61 -12.68 14.49
C LYS A 276 -10.10 -14.12 14.46
N CYS A 277 -9.64 -14.61 13.33
CA CYS A 277 -9.00 -15.92 13.22
C CYS A 277 -7.56 -15.93 13.77
N SER A 278 -6.99 -14.79 14.13
CA SER A 278 -5.62 -14.68 14.68
C SER A 278 -5.45 -15.52 15.94
N LYS A 279 -4.29 -16.17 16.04
CA LYS A 279 -3.85 -16.94 17.20
C LYS A 279 -2.66 -16.32 17.93
N ASN A 280 -2.04 -15.31 17.31
CA ASN A 280 -0.79 -14.69 17.79
C ASN A 280 -0.94 -13.17 17.91
N LYS A 281 -2.05 -12.71 18.54
CA LYS A 281 -2.39 -11.27 18.61
C LYS A 281 -1.24 -10.40 19.13
N GLU A 282 -0.54 -10.80 20.19
CA GLU A 282 0.58 -10.03 20.74
C GLU A 282 1.75 -9.93 19.75
N ASN A 283 2.06 -10.98 19.00
CA ASN A 283 3.09 -10.95 17.97
C ASN A 283 2.65 -10.11 16.76
N ALA A 284 1.36 -10.13 16.43
CA ALA A 284 0.77 -9.25 15.42
C ALA A 284 0.91 -7.78 15.82
N GLU A 285 0.59 -7.40 17.06
CA GLU A 285 0.75 -6.04 17.58
C GLU A 285 2.23 -5.60 17.58
N LYS A 286 3.17 -6.50 17.89
CA LYS A 286 4.61 -6.22 17.75
C LYS A 286 5.04 -6.00 16.31
N PHE A 287 4.50 -6.76 15.36
CA PHE A 287 4.77 -6.56 13.93
C PHE A 287 4.20 -5.21 13.46
N ILE A 288 2.97 -4.88 13.83
CA ILE A 288 2.34 -3.60 13.52
C ILE A 288 3.16 -2.44 14.10
N ASN A 289 3.59 -2.56 15.36
CA ASN A 289 4.44 -1.55 15.98
C ASN A 289 5.78 -1.38 15.28
N PHE A 290 6.40 -2.49 14.87
CA PHE A 290 7.67 -2.48 14.15
C PHE A 290 7.55 -1.80 12.78
N MET A 291 6.47 -2.03 12.05
CA MET A 291 6.23 -1.35 10.77
C MET A 291 6.07 0.17 10.92
N GLN A 292 5.74 0.65 12.10
CA GLN A 292 5.66 2.09 12.43
C GLN A 292 6.92 2.62 13.13
N ASP A 293 8.00 1.84 13.25
CA ASP A 293 9.32 2.38 13.55
C ASP A 293 9.74 3.33 12.43
N PRO A 294 10.16 4.59 12.70
CA PRO A 294 10.43 5.57 11.65
C PRO A 294 11.46 5.13 10.61
N GLU A 295 12.52 4.43 11.03
CA GLU A 295 13.53 3.91 10.09
C GLU A 295 12.94 2.82 9.17
N ILE A 296 12.08 1.95 9.74
CA ILE A 296 11.43 0.88 8.99
C ILE A 296 10.38 1.46 8.03
N ALA A 297 9.58 2.41 8.50
CA ALA A 297 8.57 3.08 7.66
C ALA A 297 9.22 3.85 6.50
N ALA A 298 10.36 4.50 6.73
CA ALA A 298 11.13 5.16 5.69
C ALA A 298 11.74 4.18 4.69
N ALA A 299 12.36 3.08 5.17
CA ALA A 299 12.93 2.05 4.30
C ALA A 299 11.84 1.38 3.44
N ASN A 300 10.67 1.17 4.01
CA ASN A 300 9.53 0.63 3.25
C ASN A 300 9.05 1.62 2.18
N PHE A 301 8.97 2.91 2.51
CA PHE A 301 8.65 3.97 1.55
C PHE A 301 9.66 4.03 0.40
N GLU A 302 10.96 4.01 0.70
CA GLU A 302 12.03 4.09 -0.32
C GLU A 302 11.94 2.94 -1.34
N TYR A 303 11.52 1.76 -0.90
CA TYR A 303 11.36 0.61 -1.78
C TYR A 303 10.05 0.67 -2.57
N LEU A 304 8.94 1.02 -1.90
CA LEU A 304 7.60 0.96 -2.48
C LEU A 304 7.21 2.20 -3.28
N ASN A 305 7.81 3.36 -3.01
CA ASN A 305 7.38 4.66 -3.52
C ASN A 305 5.93 5.06 -3.14
N TYR A 306 5.29 4.37 -2.18
CA TYR A 306 3.99 4.75 -1.63
C TYR A 306 4.15 5.62 -0.40
N ALA A 307 3.34 6.68 -0.30
CA ALA A 307 3.46 7.64 0.80
C ALA A 307 3.30 6.98 2.16
N THR A 308 4.23 7.29 3.07
CA THR A 308 4.17 6.83 4.45
C THR A 308 3.18 7.68 5.26
N PRO A 309 2.36 7.08 6.13
CA PRO A 309 1.55 7.80 7.09
C PRO A 309 2.34 8.25 8.33
N ASN A 310 3.61 7.85 8.46
CA ASN A 310 4.46 8.11 9.62
C ASN A 310 5.10 9.49 9.52
N GLN A 311 4.70 10.42 10.43
CA GLN A 311 5.19 11.80 10.42
C GLN A 311 6.69 11.89 10.69
N VAL A 312 7.19 11.10 11.65
CA VAL A 312 8.63 11.12 12.02
C VAL A 312 9.48 10.58 10.86
N ALA A 313 9.01 9.52 10.19
CA ALA A 313 9.67 9.01 8.98
C ALA A 313 9.70 10.08 7.89
N TYR A 314 8.56 10.74 7.63
CA TYR A 314 8.46 11.81 6.64
C TYR A 314 9.41 12.97 6.97
N ASP A 315 9.44 13.46 8.22
CA ASP A 315 10.21 14.64 8.60
C ASP A 315 11.72 14.38 8.59
N ASP A 316 12.16 13.24 9.15
CA ASP A 316 13.55 13.01 9.51
C ASP A 316 14.33 12.08 8.56
N TYR A 317 13.62 11.21 7.79
CA TYR A 317 14.26 10.14 7.03
C TYR A 317 14.01 10.23 5.51
N ILE A 318 12.89 10.82 5.05
CA ILE A 318 12.60 10.91 3.63
C ILE A 318 13.34 12.09 3.00
N ASP A 319 13.91 11.86 1.82
CA ASP A 319 14.66 12.87 1.06
C ASP A 319 13.75 14.05 0.65
N GLU A 320 14.29 15.27 0.73
CA GLU A 320 13.58 16.49 0.39
C GLU A 320 13.10 16.57 -1.07
N ASP A 321 13.75 15.89 -2.00
CA ASP A 321 13.30 15.84 -3.39
C ASP A 321 12.12 14.87 -3.55
N ALA A 322 12.09 13.76 -2.80
CA ALA A 322 10.95 12.88 -2.74
C ALA A 322 9.71 13.58 -2.14
N LYS A 323 9.89 14.37 -1.08
CA LYS A 323 8.80 15.17 -0.47
C LYS A 323 8.18 16.18 -1.43
N LYS A 324 8.93 16.66 -2.43
CA LYS A 324 8.44 17.61 -3.46
C LYS A 324 7.70 16.92 -4.61
N ASN A 325 7.71 15.61 -4.66
CA ASN A 325 6.99 14.88 -5.69
C ASN A 325 5.49 14.91 -5.40
N GLU A 326 4.76 15.78 -6.11
CA GLU A 326 3.31 15.95 -5.91
C GLU A 326 2.48 14.72 -6.28
N PHE A 327 3.05 13.73 -6.94
CA PHE A 327 2.35 12.49 -7.22
C PHE A 327 2.42 11.51 -6.04
N ILE A 328 3.53 11.54 -5.29
CA ILE A 328 3.70 10.73 -4.06
C ILE A 328 3.05 11.44 -2.87
N PHE A 329 3.32 12.74 -2.72
CA PHE A 329 2.79 13.59 -1.66
C PHE A 329 1.98 14.75 -2.26
N PRO A 330 0.74 14.49 -2.73
CA PRO A 330 -0.11 15.49 -3.32
C PRO A 330 -0.44 16.62 -2.34
N SER A 331 -0.63 17.83 -2.88
CA SER A 331 -1.07 18.98 -2.09
C SER A 331 -2.47 18.75 -1.50
N ASP A 332 -2.75 19.40 -0.36
CA ASP A 332 -4.09 19.35 0.24
C ASP A 332 -5.18 19.83 -0.75
N GLU A 333 -4.88 20.84 -1.62
CA GLU A 333 -5.79 21.29 -2.68
C GLU A 333 -6.15 20.18 -3.67
N TYR A 334 -5.20 19.29 -4.01
CA TYR A 334 -5.47 18.14 -4.87
C TYR A 334 -6.24 17.05 -4.11
N LEU A 335 -5.85 16.76 -2.89
CA LEU A 335 -6.51 15.75 -2.04
C LEU A 335 -7.98 16.10 -1.75
N ASP A 336 -8.32 17.39 -1.64
CA ASP A 336 -9.70 17.85 -1.48
C ASP A 336 -10.61 17.53 -2.68
N LYS A 337 -10.03 17.27 -3.86
CA LYS A 337 -10.76 16.84 -5.07
C LYS A 337 -10.87 15.31 -5.18
N CYS A 338 -10.09 14.59 -4.39
CA CYS A 338 -10.07 13.13 -4.40
C CYS A 338 -11.26 12.56 -3.63
N TYR A 339 -11.64 11.35 -4.01
CA TYR A 339 -12.61 10.57 -3.25
C TYR A 339 -11.91 9.38 -2.58
N VAL A 340 -12.47 8.95 -1.47
CA VAL A 340 -12.09 7.72 -0.77
C VAL A 340 -13.21 6.72 -0.97
N PHE A 341 -12.90 5.49 -1.29
CA PHE A 341 -13.93 4.46 -1.39
C PHE A 341 -14.59 4.20 -0.03
N SER A 342 -15.89 4.02 -0.05
CA SER A 342 -16.67 3.57 1.10
C SER A 342 -17.18 2.13 0.89
N ASN A 343 -17.61 1.50 1.96
CA ASN A 343 -18.39 0.28 1.87
C ASN A 343 -19.75 0.63 1.24
N VAL A 344 -19.95 0.22 -0.02
CA VAL A 344 -21.24 0.40 -0.70
C VAL A 344 -22.24 -0.63 -0.16
N SER A 345 -23.55 -0.34 -0.34
CA SER A 345 -24.59 -1.29 0.09
C SER A 345 -24.42 -2.66 -0.57
N ASP A 346 -24.82 -3.73 0.11
CA ASP A 346 -24.80 -5.10 -0.44
C ASP A 346 -25.51 -5.20 -1.80
N GLU A 347 -26.52 -4.36 -2.00
CA GLU A 347 -27.26 -4.27 -3.26
C GLU A 347 -26.42 -3.73 -4.41
N VAL A 348 -25.56 -2.75 -4.16
CA VAL A 348 -24.62 -2.20 -5.14
C VAL A 348 -23.40 -3.11 -5.32
N TYR A 349 -22.90 -3.65 -4.19
CA TYR A 349 -21.74 -4.54 -4.21
C TYR A 349 -21.98 -5.83 -5.02
N SER A 350 -23.19 -6.40 -4.90
CA SER A 350 -23.55 -7.65 -5.62
C SER A 350 -24.01 -7.44 -7.05
N TYR A 351 -24.21 -6.19 -7.48
CA TYR A 351 -24.70 -5.82 -8.82
C TYR A 351 -23.57 -5.76 -9.84
#